data_83de21ff994c0fed7d691ce4746893c5
#
_entry.id   83de21ff994c0fed7d691ce4746893c5
#
_cell.length_a   1.000
_cell.length_b   1.000
_cell.length_c   1.000
_cell.angle_alpha   90.00
_cell.angle_beta   90.00
_cell.angle_gamma   90.00
#
_symmetry.space_group_name_H-M   'P 1'
#
loop_
_entity.id
_entity.type
_entity.pdbx_description
1 polymer ?
#
loop_
_entity_poly.entity_id
_entity_poly.type
_entity_poly.pdbx_seq_one_letter_code
_entity_poly.pdbx_strand_id
1 'polypeptide(L)'
;YSKILLCFGALWASSAFPAPAPCDTLRVAFLTDIHVTPGNVQDSLFRVAVDEINASPCDIVIFGGDLTNLGSDAELEYVHGLISRLEKPWHAVPGNHETTWSESACTTFARIFGHDGRTAFRAGDYLFLGYASGPFMKMAMGAVRTEDLAWLAAEAAKARPGQRIVSLCHYPLNNDLTNRTEVTATLRRLGIPLTLFGHYHRAPSLFNFDSIAGIQGRALRGKSDSDAGYTLLDFWGDSVR
;
A
#
# COMPACT_ATOMS: atom_id res chain seq x y z
N TYR A 1 17.21 -3.07 -7.27
CA TYR A 1 16.28 -1.96 -6.98
C TYR A 1 15.79 -1.38 -8.31
N SER A 2 14.50 -1.54 -8.62
CA SER A 2 13.89 -0.90 -9.79
C SER A 2 13.37 0.47 -9.39
N LYS A 3 13.91 1.53 -9.95
CA LYS A 3 13.43 2.91 -9.75
C LYS A 3 12.46 3.26 -10.88
N ILE A 4 11.27 3.73 -10.53
CA ILE A 4 10.21 4.08 -11.47
C ILE A 4 9.87 5.56 -11.26
N LEU A 5 9.87 6.37 -12.33
CA LEU A 5 9.54 7.78 -12.30
C LEU A 5 8.13 8.04 -12.87
N LEU A 6 7.28 8.70 -12.11
CA LEU A 6 5.96 9.18 -12.51
C LEU A 6 5.81 10.68 -12.28
N CYS A 7 5.45 11.42 -13.33
CA CYS A 7 5.06 12.83 -13.25
C CYS A 7 3.55 12.97 -13.49
N PHE A 8 2.84 13.67 -12.62
CA PHE A 8 1.39 13.89 -12.67
C PHE A 8 1.00 15.14 -13.49
N GLY A 9 1.73 15.47 -14.49
CA GLY A 9 1.40 16.58 -15.39
C GLY A 9 2.07 16.40 -16.74
N ALA A 10 1.27 16.39 -17.79
CA ALA A 10 1.63 16.38 -19.23
C ALA A 10 2.87 15.58 -19.63
N LEU A 11 2.64 14.52 -20.41
CA LEU A 11 3.64 13.72 -21.11
C LEU A 11 4.57 14.59 -21.96
N TRP A 12 5.82 14.77 -21.51
CA TRP A 12 6.95 15.13 -22.36
C TRP A 12 8.03 14.07 -22.16
N ALA A 13 8.21 13.24 -23.17
CA ALA A 13 9.33 12.31 -23.20
C ALA A 13 10.63 13.07 -23.45
N SER A 14 11.45 13.20 -22.43
CA SER A 14 12.84 13.62 -22.54
C SER A 14 13.71 12.58 -21.87
N SER A 15 14.61 11.96 -22.62
CA SER A 15 15.63 11.05 -22.14
C SER A 15 16.76 11.81 -21.44
N ALA A 16 16.48 12.33 -20.24
CA ALA A 16 17.50 12.90 -19.36
C ALA A 16 17.65 12.00 -18.12
N PHE A 17 18.86 11.82 -17.64
CA PHE A 17 19.14 11.18 -16.35
C PHE A 17 18.27 11.83 -15.28
N PRO A 18 17.61 11.06 -14.39
CA PRO A 18 16.78 11.66 -13.36
C PRO A 18 17.63 12.62 -12.52
N ALA A 19 17.16 13.85 -12.39
CA ALA A 19 17.76 14.82 -11.48
C ALA A 19 17.79 14.25 -10.04
N PRO A 20 18.77 14.61 -9.22
CA PRO A 20 18.76 14.24 -7.81
C PRO A 20 17.47 14.70 -7.16
N ALA A 21 16.92 13.86 -6.27
CA ALA A 21 15.70 14.18 -5.56
C ALA A 21 15.87 15.52 -4.78
N PRO A 22 14.85 16.41 -4.79
CA PRO A 22 14.88 17.65 -4.03
C PRO A 22 15.07 17.41 -2.53
N CYS A 23 15.49 18.43 -1.78
CA CYS A 23 15.71 18.34 -0.32
C CYS A 23 14.45 17.90 0.45
N ASP A 24 13.26 18.18 -0.09
CA ASP A 24 11.95 17.87 0.53
C ASP A 24 11.34 16.56 0.01
N THR A 25 12.17 15.59 -0.32
CA THR A 25 11.71 14.27 -0.81
C THR A 25 11.27 13.40 0.36
N LEU A 26 10.02 12.93 0.33
CA LEU A 26 9.53 11.89 1.23
C LEU A 26 9.89 10.51 0.67
N ARG A 27 10.64 9.72 1.44
CA ARG A 27 11.07 8.38 1.06
C ARG A 27 10.23 7.34 1.77
N VAL A 28 9.51 6.54 0.99
CA VAL A 28 8.59 5.52 1.47
C VAL A 28 9.13 4.13 1.13
N ALA A 29 9.24 3.26 2.13
CA ALA A 29 9.38 1.83 1.90
C ALA A 29 7.98 1.23 1.78
N PHE A 30 7.60 0.76 0.60
CA PHE A 30 6.30 0.16 0.34
C PHE A 30 6.42 -1.36 0.21
N LEU A 31 5.82 -2.07 1.16
CA LEU A 31 5.76 -3.53 1.24
C LEU A 31 4.34 -4.00 1.01
N THR A 32 4.17 -5.08 0.27
CA THR A 32 2.88 -5.72 0.06
C THR A 32 3.06 -7.21 -0.15
N ASP A 33 2.01 -7.98 0.06
CA ASP A 33 2.03 -9.43 -0.20
C ASP A 33 3.21 -10.11 0.51
N ILE A 34 3.37 -9.84 1.81
CA ILE A 34 4.49 -10.37 2.59
C ILE A 34 4.23 -11.82 3.05
N HIS A 35 2.98 -12.23 3.25
CA HIS A 35 2.53 -13.60 3.52
C HIS A 35 3.35 -14.36 4.58
N VAL A 36 3.61 -13.72 5.70
CA VAL A 36 4.38 -14.31 6.79
C VAL A 36 3.55 -15.37 7.51
N THR A 37 4.11 -16.56 7.66
CA THR A 37 3.76 -17.58 8.64
C THR A 37 5.01 -17.89 9.45
N PRO A 38 4.93 -18.10 10.78
CA PRO A 38 6.10 -18.43 11.59
C PRO A 38 6.94 -19.56 10.98
N GLY A 39 8.20 -19.28 10.65
CA GLY A 39 9.17 -20.24 10.12
C GLY A 39 9.07 -20.51 8.61
N ASN A 40 8.20 -19.82 7.86
CA ASN A 40 8.23 -19.92 6.40
C ASN A 40 9.37 -19.07 5.79
N VAL A 41 9.59 -19.20 4.49
CA VAL A 41 10.64 -18.42 3.79
C VAL A 41 10.38 -16.92 3.92
N GLN A 42 9.12 -16.50 3.84
CA GLN A 42 8.72 -15.10 3.95
C GLN A 42 9.01 -14.52 5.33
N ASP A 43 8.93 -15.31 6.41
CA ASP A 43 9.37 -14.87 7.75
C ASP A 43 10.84 -14.46 7.75
N SER A 44 11.71 -15.31 7.18
CA SER A 44 13.14 -15.00 7.07
C SER A 44 13.41 -13.78 6.20
N LEU A 45 12.76 -13.69 5.04
CA LEU A 45 12.89 -12.56 4.12
C LEU A 45 12.38 -11.25 4.73
N PHE A 46 11.29 -11.31 5.49
CA PHE A 46 10.72 -10.13 6.13
C PHE A 46 11.62 -9.61 7.26
N ARG A 47 12.27 -10.49 8.02
CA ARG A 47 13.28 -10.07 9.01
C ARG A 47 14.44 -9.32 8.36
N VAL A 48 14.94 -9.85 7.23
CA VAL A 48 15.99 -9.17 6.47
C VAL A 48 15.49 -7.80 5.96
N ALA A 49 14.27 -7.74 5.42
CA ALA A 49 13.68 -6.48 4.95
C ALA A 49 13.54 -5.46 6.09
N VAL A 50 13.14 -5.87 7.30
CA VAL A 50 13.06 -4.98 8.48
C VAL A 50 14.44 -4.41 8.81
N ASP A 51 15.48 -5.25 8.84
CA ASP A 51 16.84 -4.81 9.16
C ASP A 51 17.39 -3.85 8.07
N GLU A 52 17.14 -4.15 6.78
CA GLU A 52 17.52 -3.27 5.66
C GLU A 52 16.79 -1.92 5.71
N ILE A 53 15.49 -1.93 6.01
CA ILE A 53 14.66 -0.71 6.12
C ILE A 53 15.14 0.15 7.27
N ASN A 54 15.44 -0.43 8.44
CA ASN A 54 15.98 0.30 9.58
C ASN A 54 17.31 0.98 9.24
N ALA A 55 18.16 0.31 8.46
CA ALA A 55 19.44 0.86 7.98
C ALA A 55 19.30 1.85 6.80
N SER A 56 18.12 1.91 6.16
CA SER A 56 17.87 2.75 4.99
C SER A 56 17.53 4.20 5.37
N PRO A 57 17.65 5.14 4.43
CA PRO A 57 17.23 6.52 4.64
C PRO A 57 15.73 6.75 4.42
N CYS A 58 14.89 5.70 4.48
CA CYS A 58 13.45 5.90 4.33
C CYS A 58 12.86 6.61 5.56
N ASP A 59 11.81 7.40 5.31
CA ASP A 59 11.14 8.21 6.34
C ASP A 59 9.97 7.47 6.97
N ILE A 60 9.32 6.59 6.20
CA ILE A 60 8.09 5.89 6.61
C ILE A 60 7.96 4.56 5.88
N VAL A 61 7.29 3.61 6.52
CA VAL A 61 6.98 2.30 5.95
C VAL A 61 5.47 2.16 5.73
N ILE A 62 5.06 1.69 4.57
CA ILE A 62 3.65 1.46 4.24
C ILE A 62 3.46 -0.01 3.84
N PHE A 63 2.49 -0.66 4.47
CA PHE A 63 2.10 -2.03 4.14
C PHE A 63 0.79 -2.05 3.36
N GLY A 64 0.84 -2.63 2.15
CA GLY A 64 -0.24 -2.68 1.17
C GLY A 64 -1.17 -3.90 1.29
N GLY A 65 -1.14 -4.62 2.41
CA GLY A 65 -1.99 -5.78 2.66
C GLY A 65 -1.33 -7.13 2.36
N ASP A 66 -2.05 -8.21 2.64
CA ASP A 66 -1.60 -9.59 2.63
C ASP A 66 -0.32 -9.77 3.48
N LEU A 67 -0.46 -9.36 4.74
CA LEU A 67 0.63 -9.42 5.73
C LEU A 67 0.93 -10.85 6.15
N THR A 68 -0.10 -11.66 6.22
CA THR A 68 -0.07 -13.06 6.68
C THR A 68 -0.45 -14.00 5.54
N ASN A 69 -0.16 -15.28 5.72
CA ASN A 69 -0.52 -16.28 4.71
C ASN A 69 -1.96 -16.79 4.85
N LEU A 70 -2.49 -16.87 6.06
CA LEU A 70 -3.83 -17.38 6.33
C LEU A 70 -4.75 -16.38 7.05
N GLY A 71 -4.21 -15.26 7.53
CA GLY A 71 -4.97 -14.29 8.31
C GLY A 71 -5.40 -14.80 9.68
N SER A 72 -4.77 -15.87 10.19
CA SER A 72 -5.07 -16.38 11.53
C SER A 72 -4.64 -15.39 12.61
N ASP A 73 -5.30 -15.42 13.77
CA ASP A 73 -4.97 -14.56 14.90
C ASP A 73 -3.51 -14.70 15.31
N ALA A 74 -3.01 -15.94 15.34
CA ALA A 74 -1.62 -16.23 15.68
C ALA A 74 -0.63 -15.63 14.64
N GLU A 75 -0.93 -15.71 13.35
CA GLU A 75 -0.09 -15.10 12.30
C GLU A 75 -0.13 -13.57 12.39
N LEU A 76 -1.29 -12.98 12.64
CA LEU A 76 -1.44 -11.52 12.80
C LEU A 76 -0.65 -10.99 14.00
N GLU A 77 -0.73 -11.66 15.15
CA GLU A 77 0.05 -11.30 16.34
C GLU A 77 1.55 -11.45 16.07
N TYR A 78 1.95 -12.52 15.40
CA TYR A 78 3.35 -12.75 15.06
C TYR A 78 3.90 -11.70 14.10
N VAL A 79 3.23 -11.44 12.99
CA VAL A 79 3.70 -10.46 12.00
C VAL A 79 3.71 -9.05 12.59
N HIS A 80 2.75 -8.69 13.43
CA HIS A 80 2.74 -7.42 14.14
C HIS A 80 3.96 -7.29 15.06
N GLY A 81 4.36 -8.38 15.74
CA GLY A 81 5.59 -8.41 16.53
C GLY A 81 6.85 -8.16 15.68
N LEU A 82 6.90 -8.66 14.43
CA LEU A 82 8.00 -8.37 13.52
C LEU A 82 7.95 -6.93 13.00
N ILE A 83 6.77 -6.43 12.61
CA ILE A 83 6.57 -5.03 12.18
C ILE A 83 6.99 -4.05 13.28
N SER A 84 6.70 -4.37 14.54
CA SER A 84 7.06 -3.55 15.70
C SER A 84 8.57 -3.43 15.95
N ARG A 85 9.40 -4.18 15.22
CA ARG A 85 10.87 -4.02 15.20
C ARG A 85 11.34 -2.90 14.28
N LEU A 86 10.44 -2.34 13.46
CA LEU A 86 10.76 -1.18 12.64
C LEU A 86 11.00 0.04 13.55
N GLU A 87 12.09 0.73 13.29
CA GLU A 87 12.46 1.99 13.96
C GLU A 87 11.85 3.21 13.26
N LYS A 88 11.16 2.99 12.15
CA LYS A 88 10.47 4.00 11.34
C LYS A 88 8.98 3.99 11.62
N PRO A 89 8.28 5.13 11.50
CA PRO A 89 6.82 5.11 11.51
C PRO A 89 6.28 4.18 10.44
N TRP A 90 5.23 3.46 10.74
CA TRP A 90 4.62 2.55 9.77
C TRP A 90 3.08 2.59 9.81
N HIS A 91 2.47 2.26 8.67
CA HIS A 91 1.02 2.11 8.52
C HIS A 91 0.70 0.90 7.65
N ALA A 92 -0.44 0.28 7.89
CA ALA A 92 -0.86 -0.91 7.16
C ALA A 92 -2.32 -0.83 6.75
N VAL A 93 -2.68 -1.47 5.64
CA VAL A 93 -4.06 -1.83 5.30
C VAL A 93 -4.17 -3.34 5.23
N PRO A 94 -5.34 -3.93 5.47
CA PRO A 94 -5.53 -5.36 5.30
C PRO A 94 -5.65 -5.72 3.82
N GLY A 95 -5.15 -6.90 3.45
CA GLY A 95 -5.42 -7.56 2.18
C GLY A 95 -6.54 -8.59 2.28
N ASN A 96 -6.71 -9.41 1.24
CA ASN A 96 -7.73 -10.46 1.28
C ASN A 96 -7.39 -11.60 2.25
N HIS A 97 -6.13 -11.83 2.55
CA HIS A 97 -5.75 -12.81 3.57
C HIS A 97 -6.20 -12.38 4.97
N GLU A 98 -6.20 -11.10 5.28
CA GLU A 98 -6.71 -10.57 6.55
C GLU A 98 -8.23 -10.43 6.58
N THR A 99 -8.89 -10.27 5.43
CA THR A 99 -10.36 -10.10 5.38
C THR A 99 -11.10 -11.39 5.08
N THR A 100 -10.76 -12.08 3.97
CA THR A 100 -11.49 -13.25 3.47
C THR A 100 -11.10 -14.54 4.14
N TRP A 101 -9.78 -14.75 4.35
CA TRP A 101 -9.24 -16.00 4.87
C TRP A 101 -9.12 -15.99 6.39
N SER A 102 -9.17 -14.82 7.00
CA SER A 102 -9.10 -14.64 8.45
C SER A 102 -10.24 -15.37 9.16
N GLU A 103 -9.91 -16.11 10.20
CA GLU A 103 -10.90 -16.76 11.09
C GLU A 103 -11.76 -15.73 11.85
N SER A 104 -11.29 -14.51 12.01
CA SER A 104 -11.95 -13.41 12.71
C SER A 104 -12.66 -12.41 11.79
N ALA A 105 -12.71 -12.64 10.48
CA ALA A 105 -13.23 -11.69 9.50
C ALA A 105 -12.68 -10.25 9.68
N CYS A 106 -11.35 -10.13 9.83
CA CYS A 106 -10.63 -8.88 10.01
C CYS A 106 -10.78 -8.19 11.39
N THR A 107 -11.51 -8.77 12.33
CA THR A 107 -11.67 -8.15 13.66
C THR A 107 -10.39 -8.21 14.49
N THR A 108 -9.60 -9.28 14.35
CA THR A 108 -8.29 -9.37 15.00
C THR A 108 -7.29 -8.39 14.40
N PHE A 109 -7.31 -8.18 13.08
CA PHE A 109 -6.53 -7.11 12.47
C PHE A 109 -6.88 -5.77 13.10
N ALA A 110 -8.17 -5.44 13.20
CA ALA A 110 -8.60 -4.18 13.81
C ALA A 110 -8.13 -4.04 15.28
N ARG A 111 -8.19 -5.11 16.05
CA ARG A 111 -7.72 -5.12 17.45
C ARG A 111 -6.21 -4.88 17.56
N ILE A 112 -5.42 -5.51 16.70
CA ILE A 112 -3.95 -5.47 16.76
C ILE A 112 -3.40 -4.19 16.14
N PHE A 113 -3.91 -3.78 14.97
CA PHE A 113 -3.43 -2.63 14.22
C PHE A 113 -4.12 -1.32 14.60
N GLY A 114 -5.16 -1.37 15.44
CA GLY A 114 -5.84 -0.20 16.00
C GLY A 114 -6.82 0.50 15.05
N HIS A 115 -7.17 -0.10 13.91
CA HIS A 115 -8.14 0.43 12.95
C HIS A 115 -8.79 -0.69 12.11
N ASP A 116 -10.00 -0.45 11.62
CA ASP A 116 -10.83 -1.42 10.89
C ASP A 116 -10.51 -1.53 9.38
N GLY A 117 -9.28 -1.25 9.01
CA GLY A 117 -8.83 -1.15 7.62
C GLY A 117 -8.86 0.27 7.07
N ARG A 118 -9.42 1.24 7.81
CA ARG A 118 -9.39 2.66 7.48
C ARG A 118 -8.25 3.33 8.23
N THR A 119 -7.34 3.94 7.52
CA THR A 119 -6.22 4.68 8.11
C THR A 119 -5.95 5.96 7.34
N ALA A 120 -5.78 7.06 8.06
CA ALA A 120 -5.40 8.35 7.49
C ALA A 120 -4.18 8.88 8.23
N PHE A 121 -3.11 9.15 7.51
CA PHE A 121 -1.87 9.66 8.09
C PHE A 121 -1.20 10.67 7.16
N ARG A 122 -0.37 11.50 7.74
CA ARG A 122 0.38 12.52 7.01
C ARG A 122 1.87 12.25 7.09
N ALA A 123 2.53 12.37 5.94
CA ALA A 123 3.99 12.35 5.85
C ALA A 123 4.42 13.41 4.84
N GLY A 124 5.26 14.37 5.27
CA GLY A 124 5.58 15.55 4.48
C GLY A 124 4.32 16.28 3.98
N ASP A 125 4.30 16.61 2.71
CA ASP A 125 3.19 17.30 2.04
C ASP A 125 2.09 16.35 1.54
N TYR A 126 2.09 15.09 1.99
CA TYR A 126 1.15 14.07 1.52
C TYR A 126 0.18 13.66 2.63
N LEU A 127 -1.07 13.45 2.24
CA LEU A 127 -2.10 12.79 3.02
C LEU A 127 -2.35 11.42 2.39
N PHE A 128 -2.04 10.37 3.13
CA PHE A 128 -2.31 8.99 2.73
C PHE A 128 -3.65 8.54 3.32
N LEU A 129 -4.51 7.99 2.46
CA LEU A 129 -5.81 7.46 2.84
C LEU A 129 -5.86 5.97 2.48
N GLY A 130 -5.71 5.12 3.48
CA GLY A 130 -5.76 3.67 3.35
C GLY A 130 -7.14 3.12 3.69
N TYR A 131 -7.61 2.14 2.93
CA TYR A 131 -8.90 1.49 3.13
C TYR A 131 -8.87 0.02 2.75
N ALA A 132 -9.73 -0.78 3.38
CA ALA A 132 -9.91 -2.18 3.03
C ALA A 132 -10.57 -2.31 1.65
N SER A 133 -10.05 -3.22 0.85
CA SER A 133 -10.59 -3.54 -0.48
C SER A 133 -10.78 -5.04 -0.68
N GLY A 134 -10.33 -5.85 0.28
CA GLY A 134 -10.59 -7.28 0.30
C GLY A 134 -12.05 -7.58 0.65
N PRO A 135 -12.64 -8.66 0.12
CA PRO A 135 -13.98 -9.07 0.49
C PRO A 135 -13.99 -9.56 1.94
N PHE A 136 -15.08 -9.26 2.67
CA PHE A 136 -15.32 -9.80 4.03
C PHE A 136 -16.04 -11.14 4.04
N MET A 137 -16.16 -11.77 2.89
CA MET A 137 -16.72 -13.10 2.68
C MET A 137 -15.79 -13.87 1.76
N LYS A 138 -15.88 -15.21 1.76
CA LYS A 138 -15.07 -16.07 0.88
C LYS A 138 -15.41 -15.86 -0.59
N MET A 139 -14.94 -14.75 -1.14
CA MET A 139 -15.05 -14.34 -2.54
C MET A 139 -13.67 -14.04 -3.08
N ALA A 140 -13.47 -14.25 -4.38
CA ALA A 140 -12.19 -13.95 -5.03
C ALA A 140 -12.05 -12.45 -5.35
N MET A 141 -13.16 -11.77 -5.66
CA MET A 141 -13.16 -10.37 -6.06
C MET A 141 -13.26 -9.44 -4.84
N GLY A 142 -12.47 -8.39 -4.84
CA GLY A 142 -12.52 -7.35 -3.84
C GLY A 142 -13.76 -6.45 -3.97
N ALA A 143 -14.05 -5.73 -2.92
CA ALA A 143 -15.07 -4.68 -2.89
C ALA A 143 -14.69 -3.61 -1.85
N VAL A 144 -14.90 -2.34 -2.17
CA VAL A 144 -14.81 -1.23 -1.21
C VAL A 144 -16.21 -0.92 -0.71
N ARG A 145 -16.40 -0.91 0.60
CA ARG A 145 -17.73 -0.66 1.19
C ARG A 145 -18.17 0.79 0.95
N THR A 146 -19.47 1.02 0.86
CA THR A 146 -20.03 2.37 0.70
C THR A 146 -19.61 3.31 1.83
N GLU A 147 -19.58 2.81 3.07
CA GLU A 147 -19.10 3.59 4.21
C GLU A 147 -17.61 3.93 4.14
N ASP A 148 -16.79 3.12 3.48
CA ASP A 148 -15.36 3.45 3.26
C ASP A 148 -15.22 4.56 2.22
N LEU A 149 -16.05 4.57 1.18
CA LEU A 149 -16.07 5.67 0.20
C LEU A 149 -16.55 6.99 0.83
N ALA A 150 -17.54 6.92 1.73
CA ALA A 150 -17.99 8.08 2.49
C ALA A 150 -16.91 8.60 3.46
N TRP A 151 -16.21 7.68 4.13
CA TRP A 151 -15.07 8.01 5.00
C TRP A 151 -13.91 8.64 4.21
N LEU A 152 -13.57 8.11 3.02
CA LEU A 152 -12.56 8.70 2.13
C LEU A 152 -12.89 10.16 1.80
N ALA A 153 -14.16 10.45 1.49
CA ALA A 153 -14.59 11.81 1.20
C ALA A 153 -14.44 12.73 2.42
N ALA A 154 -14.79 12.25 3.60
CA ALA A 154 -14.68 13.00 4.84
C ALA A 154 -13.21 13.27 5.22
N GLU A 155 -12.32 12.31 5.01
CA GLU A 155 -10.88 12.49 5.29
C GLU A 155 -10.19 13.37 4.23
N ALA A 156 -10.52 13.21 2.95
CA ALA A 156 -10.00 14.05 1.87
C ALA A 156 -10.33 15.54 2.09
N ALA A 157 -11.52 15.83 2.62
CA ALA A 157 -11.93 17.20 2.97
C ALA A 157 -11.08 17.84 4.08
N LYS A 158 -10.31 17.06 4.85
CA LYS A 158 -9.38 17.55 5.89
C LYS A 158 -7.97 17.82 5.35
N ALA A 159 -7.74 17.65 4.05
CA ALA A 159 -6.46 17.97 3.44
C ALA A 159 -6.16 19.47 3.58
N ARG A 160 -4.90 19.79 3.86
CA ARG A 160 -4.44 21.19 3.96
C ARG A 160 -4.33 21.79 2.54
N PRO A 161 -4.42 23.10 2.39
CA PRO A 161 -4.16 23.75 1.09
C PRO A 161 -2.80 23.30 0.53
N GLY A 162 -2.80 22.82 -0.71
CA GLY A 162 -1.58 22.33 -1.39
C GLY A 162 -1.13 20.92 -0.99
N GLN A 163 -1.80 20.28 -0.03
CA GLN A 163 -1.48 18.90 0.37
C GLN A 163 -1.97 17.91 -0.70
N ARG A 164 -1.10 16.98 -1.08
CA ARG A 164 -1.41 15.93 -2.06
C ARG A 164 -2.00 14.71 -1.37
N ILE A 165 -2.99 14.10 -2.02
CA ILE A 165 -3.67 12.91 -1.46
C ILE A 165 -3.27 11.69 -2.26
N VAL A 166 -2.84 10.64 -1.56
CA VAL A 166 -2.51 9.32 -2.12
C VAL A 166 -3.45 8.30 -1.50
N SER A 167 -4.12 7.50 -2.33
CA SER A 167 -4.91 6.38 -1.84
C SER A 167 -4.05 5.12 -1.68
N LEU A 168 -4.45 4.27 -0.75
CA LEU A 168 -3.78 3.01 -0.45
C LEU A 168 -4.84 1.92 -0.28
N CYS A 169 -4.78 0.88 -1.09
CA CYS A 169 -5.65 -0.30 -0.98
C CYS A 169 -4.88 -1.54 -1.45
N HIS A 170 -5.40 -2.73 -1.13
CA HIS A 170 -4.72 -3.95 -1.53
C HIS A 170 -5.03 -4.36 -2.97
N TYR A 171 -6.33 -4.37 -3.35
CA TYR A 171 -6.74 -4.73 -4.71
C TYR A 171 -6.45 -3.62 -5.73
N PRO A 172 -6.05 -3.98 -6.97
CA PRO A 172 -6.00 -3.01 -8.08
C PRO A 172 -7.39 -2.49 -8.44
N LEU A 173 -7.47 -1.27 -8.96
CA LEU A 173 -8.73 -0.64 -9.37
C LEU A 173 -9.20 -1.12 -10.76
N ASN A 174 -9.20 -2.42 -10.98
CA ASN A 174 -9.59 -3.07 -12.23
C ASN A 174 -10.73 -4.08 -12.02
N ASN A 175 -10.85 -5.09 -12.90
CA ASN A 175 -11.92 -6.08 -12.82
C ASN A 175 -11.84 -7.02 -11.61
N ASP A 176 -10.72 -7.02 -10.89
CA ASP A 176 -10.58 -7.77 -9.62
C ASP A 176 -11.32 -7.07 -8.47
N LEU A 177 -11.74 -5.82 -8.67
CA LEU A 177 -12.53 -5.03 -7.73
C LEU A 177 -13.96 -4.84 -8.28
N THR A 178 -14.94 -5.45 -7.63
CA THR A 178 -16.34 -5.53 -8.10
C THR A 178 -16.94 -4.14 -8.40
N ASN A 179 -16.72 -3.18 -7.51
CA ASN A 179 -17.25 -1.82 -7.66
C ASN A 179 -16.18 -0.80 -8.09
N ARG A 180 -15.21 -1.22 -8.91
CA ARG A 180 -14.10 -0.38 -9.36
C ARG A 180 -14.53 0.97 -9.95
N THR A 181 -15.63 0.97 -10.71
CA THR A 181 -16.13 2.20 -11.36
C THR A 181 -16.57 3.24 -10.35
N GLU A 182 -17.24 2.81 -9.26
CA GLU A 182 -17.64 3.68 -8.16
C GLU A 182 -16.43 4.22 -7.41
N VAL A 183 -15.44 3.35 -7.15
CA VAL A 183 -14.18 3.71 -6.47
C VAL A 183 -13.39 4.73 -7.31
N THR A 184 -13.12 4.45 -8.60
CA THR A 184 -12.37 5.38 -9.46
C THR A 184 -13.09 6.71 -9.65
N ALA A 185 -14.44 6.69 -9.79
CA ALA A 185 -15.24 7.91 -9.86
C ALA A 185 -15.14 8.74 -8.56
N THR A 186 -15.13 8.07 -7.42
CA THR A 186 -14.96 8.72 -6.11
C THR A 186 -13.58 9.35 -5.98
N LEU A 187 -12.51 8.60 -6.26
CA LEU A 187 -11.15 9.11 -6.20
C LEU A 187 -10.95 10.33 -7.11
N ARG A 188 -11.46 10.28 -8.35
CA ARG A 188 -11.40 11.44 -9.27
C ARG A 188 -12.15 12.66 -8.72
N ARG A 189 -13.35 12.48 -8.21
CA ARG A 189 -14.15 13.58 -7.61
C ARG A 189 -13.44 14.20 -6.42
N LEU A 190 -12.68 13.42 -5.66
CA LEU A 190 -11.90 13.88 -4.52
C LEU A 190 -10.52 14.45 -4.89
N GLY A 191 -10.15 14.45 -6.18
CA GLY A 191 -8.84 14.92 -6.64
C GLY A 191 -7.69 14.01 -6.20
N ILE A 192 -7.92 12.72 -6.05
CA ILE A 192 -6.91 11.72 -5.67
C ILE A 192 -6.36 11.05 -6.93
N PRO A 193 -5.18 11.44 -7.44
CA PRO A 193 -4.68 11.00 -8.74
C PRO A 193 -3.86 9.72 -8.68
N LEU A 194 -3.50 9.25 -7.48
CA LEU A 194 -2.58 8.13 -7.29
C LEU A 194 -3.12 7.13 -6.27
N THR A 195 -2.95 5.84 -6.59
CA THR A 195 -3.16 4.73 -5.65
C THR A 195 -1.93 3.82 -5.59
N LEU A 196 -1.57 3.39 -4.38
CA LEU A 196 -0.62 2.30 -4.13
C LEU A 196 -1.39 1.02 -3.85
N PHE A 197 -0.96 -0.10 -4.44
CA PHE A 197 -1.65 -1.37 -4.28
C PHE A 197 -0.70 -2.59 -4.43
N GLY A 198 -1.20 -3.80 -4.12
CA GLY A 198 -0.47 -5.06 -4.18
C GLY A 198 -1.20 -6.14 -4.98
N HIS A 199 -1.49 -7.28 -4.34
CA HIS A 199 -2.32 -8.39 -4.79
C HIS A 199 -1.72 -9.31 -5.86
N TYR A 200 -0.92 -8.83 -6.78
CA TYR A 200 -0.51 -9.62 -7.96
C TYR A 200 0.78 -10.43 -7.78
N HIS A 201 1.45 -10.39 -6.66
CA HIS A 201 2.69 -11.14 -6.38
C HIS A 201 3.72 -11.04 -7.51
N ARG A 202 3.99 -9.85 -8.02
CA ARG A 202 4.92 -9.65 -9.14
C ARG A 202 5.84 -8.43 -8.92
N ALA A 203 6.71 -8.19 -9.89
CA ALA A 203 7.58 -7.02 -9.91
C ALA A 203 6.77 -5.71 -9.89
N PRO A 204 7.34 -4.60 -9.40
CA PRO A 204 6.69 -3.30 -9.42
C PRO A 204 6.22 -2.93 -10.81
N SER A 205 5.03 -2.39 -10.92
CA SER A 205 4.41 -2.07 -12.21
C SER A 205 3.55 -0.82 -12.09
N LEU A 206 3.38 -0.13 -13.22
CA LEU A 206 2.57 1.07 -13.34
C LEU A 206 1.28 0.76 -14.08
N PHE A 207 0.20 1.34 -13.59
CA PHE A 207 -1.13 1.20 -14.16
C PHE A 207 -1.81 2.56 -14.32
N ASN A 208 -2.81 2.59 -15.18
CA ASN A 208 -3.74 3.70 -15.28
C ASN A 208 -5.16 3.14 -15.16
N PHE A 209 -5.86 3.56 -14.12
CA PHE A 209 -7.23 3.17 -13.83
C PHE A 209 -8.16 4.37 -14.01
N ASP A 210 -8.70 4.57 -15.22
CA ASP A 210 -9.59 5.69 -15.49
C ASP A 210 -9.02 7.06 -15.05
N SER A 211 -7.78 7.35 -15.42
CA SER A 211 -7.00 8.55 -15.04
C SER A 211 -6.49 8.58 -13.59
N ILE A 212 -6.63 7.49 -12.83
CA ILE A 212 -5.94 7.30 -11.56
C ILE A 212 -4.65 6.51 -11.85
N ALA A 213 -3.51 7.09 -11.55
CA ALA A 213 -2.24 6.38 -11.64
C ALA A 213 -2.19 5.30 -10.55
N GLY A 214 -1.74 4.09 -10.90
CA GLY A 214 -1.57 2.99 -9.98
C GLY A 214 -0.11 2.55 -9.90
N ILE A 215 0.43 2.45 -8.70
CA ILE A 215 1.74 1.83 -8.46
C ILE A 215 1.50 0.53 -7.73
N GLN A 216 1.83 -0.57 -8.39
CA GLN A 216 1.92 -1.86 -7.75
C GLN A 216 3.27 -2.00 -7.07
N GLY A 217 3.25 -2.35 -5.77
CA GLY A 217 4.46 -2.69 -5.03
C GLY A 217 5.05 -4.03 -5.45
N ARG A 218 6.34 -4.22 -5.20
CA ARG A 218 6.97 -5.53 -5.28
C ARG A 218 6.46 -6.39 -4.12
N ALA A 219 6.01 -7.60 -4.43
CA ALA A 219 5.63 -8.57 -3.42
C ALA A 219 6.89 -9.12 -2.71
N LEU A 220 6.82 -9.27 -1.40
CA LEU A 220 7.84 -10.02 -0.66
C LEU A 220 7.71 -11.52 -0.96
N ARG A 221 6.47 -12.00 -1.19
CA ARG A 221 6.20 -13.32 -1.74
C ARG A 221 6.37 -13.31 -3.26
N GLY A 222 7.60 -13.34 -3.73
CA GLY A 222 7.90 -13.53 -5.16
C GLY A 222 7.55 -14.94 -5.65
N LYS A 223 7.54 -15.13 -6.96
CA LYS A 223 7.43 -16.47 -7.58
C LYS A 223 8.69 -17.30 -7.36
N SER A 224 9.80 -16.64 -7.09
CA SER A 224 11.09 -17.19 -6.70
C SER A 224 11.74 -16.25 -5.68
N ASP A 225 12.72 -16.73 -4.92
CA ASP A 225 13.45 -15.90 -3.94
C ASP A 225 14.14 -14.69 -4.59
N SER A 226 14.51 -14.81 -5.88
CA SER A 226 15.09 -13.70 -6.66
C SER A 226 14.09 -12.59 -6.98
N ASP A 227 12.80 -12.87 -6.92
CA ASP A 227 11.73 -11.91 -7.20
C ASP A 227 11.18 -11.24 -5.93
N ALA A 228 11.54 -11.76 -4.76
CA ALA A 228 11.13 -11.22 -3.47
C ALA A 228 11.74 -9.84 -3.21
N GLY A 229 11.02 -8.98 -2.50
CA GLY A 229 11.53 -7.68 -2.11
C GLY A 229 10.44 -6.66 -1.77
N TYR A 230 10.87 -5.41 -1.72
CA TYR A 230 9.97 -4.28 -1.49
C TYR A 230 10.30 -3.15 -2.46
N THR A 231 9.46 -2.12 -2.51
CA THR A 231 9.60 -0.97 -3.40
C THR A 231 10.01 0.25 -2.59
N LEU A 232 11.05 0.95 -2.99
CA LEU A 232 11.37 2.28 -2.49
C LEU A 232 10.74 3.32 -3.41
N LEU A 233 9.98 4.25 -2.84
CA LEU A 233 9.30 5.33 -3.55
C LEU A 233 9.78 6.66 -2.98
N ASP A 234 10.34 7.48 -3.86
CA ASP A 234 10.67 8.87 -3.55
C ASP A 234 9.53 9.77 -4.06
N PHE A 235 8.89 10.51 -3.16
CA PHE A 235 7.82 11.46 -3.46
C PHE A 235 8.33 12.88 -3.35
N TRP A 236 8.10 13.72 -4.37
CA TRP A 236 8.38 15.16 -4.32
C TRP A 236 7.41 15.92 -5.24
N GLY A 237 6.78 16.97 -4.73
CA GLY A 237 5.76 17.70 -5.49
C GLY A 237 4.72 16.75 -6.07
N ASP A 238 4.41 16.87 -7.35
CA ASP A 238 3.45 15.99 -8.06
C ASP A 238 4.14 14.79 -8.73
N SER A 239 5.29 14.39 -8.24
CA SER A 239 6.09 13.32 -8.83
C SER A 239 6.39 12.21 -7.83
N VAL A 240 6.54 10.99 -8.33
CA VAL A 240 7.03 9.82 -7.57
C VAL A 240 7.98 8.99 -8.44
N ARG A 241 9.04 8.46 -7.83
CA ARG A 241 10.04 7.61 -8.49
C ARG A 241 10.26 6.35 -7.68
#